data_5f8e7c06242d031738c51517846f71d1
#
_entry.id   5f8e7c06242d031738c51517846f71d1
#
_cell.length_a   1.000
_cell.length_b   1.000
_cell.length_c   1.000
_cell.angle_alpha   90.00
_cell.angle_beta   90.00
_cell.angle_gamma   90.00
#
_symmetry.space_group_name_H-M   'P 1'
#
loop_
_entity.id
_entity.type
_entity.pdbx_description
1 polymer ?
#
loop_
_entity_poly.entity_id
_entity_poly.type
_entity_poly.pdbx_seq_one_letter_code
_entity_poly.pdbx_strand_id
1 'polypeptide(L)'
;MRLRPRLLERGQRLPLSIPPELLNPKDSSCTTVSLLGVVGVQFVVRFSETDPGAPNTAFQEASSAGASELTRCGSGKPFLSGAYLEMRSPRGVIETLVSNSPAGLPRLTEVLPSRDPGSQLSLGDPGPRPAPPPLAARLLRLAARAQREGAKGFEQGRRQAGADGAGAETLMLARGCHEFSLLADPTASSPQGVDLDAELVDGQSGAPLAVDRAEDTDAALSLCLGTPTRVELRFIGAAAGTSLSLTHARWDLPPGLPSSWGSEAQARLARLARNAHLTLLSAPIYGSLGVQGTTQLPFEVEPGACYSALLVPLRGDVRSLSLSVRAHAVGEVPRGSADTEGCTVSFCAQGARHATIEIDSQGSNLAWLLSVWQSGRSRLGVVSR
;
A
#
# COMPACT_ATOMS: atom_id res chain seq x y z
N MET A 1 1.44 -4.38 -16.30
CA MET A 1 1.07 -5.55 -15.44
C MET A 1 2.10 -5.65 -14.32
N ARG A 2 1.66 -5.82 -13.08
CA ARG A 2 2.52 -6.08 -11.91
C ARG A 2 2.48 -7.57 -11.62
N LEU A 3 3.64 -8.23 -11.62
CA LEU A 3 3.74 -9.63 -11.22
C LEU A 3 3.81 -9.72 -9.69
N ARG A 4 3.48 -10.89 -9.14
CA ARG A 4 3.56 -11.10 -7.69
C ARG A 4 4.98 -10.86 -7.19
N PRO A 5 5.18 -10.06 -6.12
CA PRO A 5 6.46 -9.91 -5.48
C PRO A 5 7.03 -11.27 -5.07
N ARG A 6 8.33 -11.44 -5.20
CA ARG A 6 9.03 -12.66 -4.84
C ARG A 6 10.09 -12.39 -3.80
N LEU A 7 10.00 -13.09 -2.69
CA LEU A 7 11.07 -13.14 -1.70
C LEU A 7 12.13 -14.13 -2.18
N LEU A 8 13.37 -13.68 -2.25
CA LEU A 8 14.51 -14.48 -2.71
C LEU A 8 15.62 -14.44 -1.68
N GLU A 9 16.37 -15.52 -1.59
CA GLU A 9 17.58 -15.66 -0.78
C GLU A 9 18.82 -15.58 -1.67
N ARG A 10 19.97 -15.32 -1.07
CA ARG A 10 21.25 -15.23 -1.80
C ARG A 10 21.48 -16.47 -2.68
N GLY A 11 21.82 -16.23 -3.93
CA GLY A 11 22.05 -17.27 -4.92
C GLY A 11 20.79 -17.89 -5.51
N GLN A 12 19.61 -17.60 -4.98
CA GLN A 12 18.36 -18.04 -5.63
C GLN A 12 18.19 -17.35 -6.96
N ARG A 13 17.70 -18.11 -7.95
CA ARG A 13 17.42 -17.64 -9.31
C ARG A 13 15.92 -17.59 -9.52
N LEU A 14 15.44 -16.44 -9.96
CA LEU A 14 14.07 -16.23 -10.39
C LEU A 14 14.02 -16.16 -11.92
N PRO A 15 13.43 -17.15 -12.61
CA PRO A 15 13.19 -17.04 -14.05
C PRO A 15 12.28 -15.85 -14.33
N LEU A 16 12.65 -15.00 -15.28
CA LEU A 16 11.84 -13.88 -15.73
C LEU A 16 10.84 -14.37 -16.78
N SER A 17 9.83 -15.13 -16.32
CA SER A 17 8.76 -15.62 -17.19
C SER A 17 7.75 -14.51 -17.42
N ILE A 18 7.80 -13.88 -18.61
CA ILE A 18 6.83 -12.90 -19.03
C ILE A 18 5.72 -13.61 -19.82
N PRO A 19 4.45 -13.36 -19.52
CA PRO A 19 3.34 -13.94 -20.27
C PRO A 19 3.48 -13.66 -21.77
N PRO A 20 3.29 -14.68 -22.65
CA PRO A 20 3.48 -14.53 -24.09
C PRO A 20 2.69 -13.40 -24.74
N GLU A 21 1.51 -13.12 -24.20
CA GLU A 21 0.63 -12.02 -24.62
C GLU A 21 1.22 -10.63 -24.42
N LEU A 22 2.19 -10.49 -23.50
CA LEU A 22 2.93 -9.25 -23.26
C LEU A 22 4.25 -9.18 -24.05
N LEU A 23 4.67 -10.29 -24.65
CA LEU A 23 5.92 -10.40 -25.41
C LEU A 23 5.77 -10.10 -26.90
N ASN A 24 4.54 -9.97 -27.40
CA ASN A 24 4.24 -9.60 -28.78
C ASN A 24 3.78 -8.14 -28.87
N PRO A 25 4.68 -7.17 -28.71
CA PRO A 25 4.33 -5.80 -29.01
C PRO A 25 3.98 -5.70 -30.50
N LYS A 26 2.90 -4.97 -30.81
CA LYS A 26 2.65 -4.53 -32.19
C LYS A 26 3.91 -3.83 -32.70
N ASP A 27 4.19 -3.89 -33.99
CA ASP A 27 5.45 -3.46 -34.63
C ASP A 27 6.02 -2.09 -34.23
N SER A 28 5.24 -1.25 -33.55
CA SER A 28 5.61 0.09 -33.08
C SER A 28 5.67 0.25 -31.56
N SER A 29 5.64 -0.83 -30.79
CA SER A 29 5.66 -0.73 -29.31
C SER A 29 6.93 -1.29 -28.69
N CYS A 30 7.25 -0.80 -27.50
CA CYS A 30 8.35 -1.30 -26.66
C CYS A 30 7.79 -2.06 -25.45
N THR A 31 8.38 -3.19 -25.14
CA THR A 31 8.13 -3.90 -23.87
C THR A 31 9.23 -3.53 -22.90
N THR A 32 8.82 -3.02 -21.74
CA THR A 32 9.73 -2.70 -20.63
C THR A 32 9.44 -3.62 -19.46
N VAL A 33 10.48 -4.26 -18.94
CA VAL A 33 10.47 -5.06 -17.72
C VAL A 33 11.28 -4.33 -16.66
N SER A 34 10.61 -3.90 -15.62
CA SER A 34 11.20 -3.18 -14.50
C SER A 34 11.25 -4.08 -13.29
N LEU A 35 12.43 -4.25 -12.70
CA LEU A 35 12.71 -5.05 -11.53
C LEU A 35 13.03 -4.11 -10.38
N LEU A 36 12.23 -4.16 -9.32
CA LEU A 36 12.34 -3.30 -8.16
C LEU A 36 12.63 -4.15 -6.93
N GLY A 37 13.82 -3.99 -6.36
CA GLY A 37 14.16 -4.51 -5.05
C GLY A 37 13.82 -3.49 -3.95
N VAL A 38 13.64 -3.96 -2.72
CA VAL A 38 13.65 -3.07 -1.55
C VAL A 38 15.01 -2.40 -1.42
N VAL A 39 15.06 -1.28 -0.66
CA VAL A 39 16.30 -0.52 -0.47
C VAL A 39 17.42 -1.42 0.07
N GLY A 40 18.62 -1.31 -0.52
CA GLY A 40 19.78 -2.11 -0.14
C GLY A 40 19.85 -3.52 -0.75
N VAL A 41 18.81 -3.96 -1.46
CA VAL A 41 18.82 -5.26 -2.16
C VAL A 41 19.70 -5.16 -3.40
N GLN A 42 20.64 -6.09 -3.52
CA GLN A 42 21.49 -6.25 -4.70
C GLN A 42 21.12 -7.53 -5.43
N PHE A 43 20.97 -7.43 -6.73
CA PHE A 43 20.70 -8.56 -7.61
C PHE A 43 21.37 -8.37 -8.97
N VAL A 44 21.51 -9.45 -9.69
CA VAL A 44 22.05 -9.49 -11.03
C VAL A 44 21.01 -10.08 -11.96
N VAL A 45 20.75 -9.41 -13.07
CA VAL A 45 19.91 -9.92 -14.15
C VAL A 45 20.81 -10.46 -15.23
N ARG A 46 20.59 -11.72 -15.59
CA ARG A 46 21.27 -12.34 -16.71
C ARG A 46 20.27 -12.64 -17.82
N PHE A 47 20.55 -12.13 -19.00
CA PHE A 47 19.72 -12.31 -20.18
C PHE A 47 20.58 -12.51 -21.42
N SER A 48 20.01 -13.13 -22.42
CA SER A 48 20.66 -13.32 -23.71
C SER A 48 19.88 -12.54 -24.77
N GLU A 49 20.59 -11.85 -25.63
CA GLU A 49 20.01 -11.23 -26.83
C GLU A 49 19.89 -12.21 -28.00
N THR A 50 20.53 -13.37 -27.88
CA THR A 50 20.54 -14.42 -28.92
C THR A 50 19.67 -15.60 -28.50
N ASP A 51 19.27 -16.40 -29.47
CA ASP A 51 18.48 -17.61 -29.27
C ASP A 51 19.17 -18.55 -28.27
N PRO A 52 18.48 -19.02 -27.20
CA PRO A 52 19.07 -19.87 -26.17
C PRO A 52 19.65 -21.21 -26.71
N GLY A 53 19.35 -21.55 -27.95
CA GLY A 53 19.95 -22.72 -28.66
C GLY A 53 21.25 -22.43 -29.42
N ALA A 54 21.71 -21.19 -29.47
CA ALA A 54 22.93 -20.84 -30.20
C ALA A 54 24.18 -21.25 -29.39
N PRO A 55 25.15 -21.90 -30.01
CA PRO A 55 26.32 -22.48 -29.33
C PRO A 55 27.27 -21.45 -28.68
N ASN A 56 27.07 -20.16 -28.89
CA ASN A 56 27.86 -19.04 -28.32
C ASN A 56 26.97 -17.98 -27.67
N THR A 57 25.98 -18.39 -26.88
CA THR A 57 25.08 -17.46 -26.16
C THR A 57 25.85 -16.72 -25.05
N ALA A 58 26.28 -15.51 -25.32
CA ALA A 58 26.84 -14.63 -24.29
C ALA A 58 25.68 -14.05 -23.45
N PHE A 59 25.67 -14.36 -22.15
CA PHE A 59 24.74 -13.69 -21.24
C PHE A 59 25.27 -12.30 -20.91
N GLN A 60 24.44 -11.31 -21.12
CA GLN A 60 24.68 -9.97 -20.58
C GLN A 60 24.32 -9.97 -19.09
N GLU A 61 25.13 -9.30 -18.31
CA GLU A 61 24.96 -9.18 -16.87
C GLU A 61 24.72 -7.69 -16.52
N ALA A 62 23.56 -7.39 -15.97
CA ALA A 62 23.24 -6.10 -15.41
C ALA A 62 23.22 -6.21 -13.90
N SER A 63 24.23 -5.67 -13.23
CA SER A 63 24.26 -5.55 -11.77
C SER A 63 23.41 -4.35 -11.34
N SER A 64 22.58 -4.52 -10.34
CA SER A 64 21.72 -3.43 -9.85
C SER A 64 21.70 -3.37 -8.32
N ALA A 65 21.77 -2.14 -7.82
CA ALA A 65 21.50 -1.80 -6.44
C ALA A 65 20.05 -1.26 -6.35
N GLY A 66 19.09 -2.17 -6.15
CA GLY A 66 17.69 -1.85 -5.89
C GLY A 66 16.77 -1.76 -7.10
N ALA A 67 17.21 -1.40 -8.30
CA ALA A 67 16.35 -1.35 -9.48
C ALA A 67 17.11 -1.71 -10.77
N SER A 68 16.44 -2.41 -11.69
CA SER A 68 16.95 -2.68 -13.03
C SER A 68 15.82 -2.60 -14.03
N GLU A 69 16.14 -2.15 -15.24
CA GLU A 69 15.18 -2.01 -16.32
C GLU A 69 15.72 -2.58 -17.61
N LEU A 70 14.89 -3.36 -18.28
CA LEU A 70 15.18 -3.95 -19.58
C LEU A 70 14.08 -3.53 -20.56
N THR A 71 14.45 -2.78 -21.59
CA THR A 71 13.49 -2.31 -22.61
C THR A 71 13.87 -2.84 -23.98
N ARG A 72 12.89 -3.34 -24.72
CA ARG A 72 13.04 -3.72 -26.11
C ARG A 72 11.89 -3.22 -26.95
N CYS A 73 12.22 -2.64 -28.10
CA CYS A 73 11.27 -2.14 -29.09
C CYS A 73 11.27 -3.00 -30.36
N GLY A 74 10.13 -3.12 -31.04
CA GLY A 74 9.97 -3.78 -32.32
C GLY A 74 9.51 -5.24 -32.22
N SER A 75 8.96 -5.75 -33.34
CA SER A 75 8.51 -7.12 -33.50
C SER A 75 9.70 -8.03 -33.81
N GLY A 76 9.79 -9.13 -33.14
CA GLY A 76 10.77 -10.14 -33.46
C GLY A 76 11.21 -10.99 -32.33
N LYS A 77 12.00 -11.80 -32.10
CA LYS A 77 12.52 -12.82 -31.17
C LYS A 77 12.01 -12.68 -29.72
N PRO A 78 11.73 -13.77 -29.03
CA PRO A 78 11.27 -13.75 -27.65
C PRO A 78 12.23 -12.95 -26.76
N PHE A 79 11.75 -11.84 -26.22
CA PHE A 79 12.46 -10.99 -25.31
C PHE A 79 12.60 -11.71 -23.97
N LEU A 80 13.81 -11.74 -23.42
CA LEU A 80 14.13 -12.39 -22.15
C LEU A 80 13.94 -13.93 -22.12
N SER A 81 14.02 -14.61 -23.27
CA SER A 81 14.05 -16.07 -23.28
C SER A 81 15.26 -16.59 -22.48
N GLY A 82 15.00 -17.39 -21.45
CA GLY A 82 16.03 -17.91 -20.55
C GLY A 82 16.64 -16.89 -19.59
N ALA A 83 16.11 -15.67 -19.55
CA ALA A 83 16.56 -14.66 -18.59
C ALA A 83 16.18 -15.03 -17.15
N TYR A 84 17.06 -14.71 -16.23
CA TYR A 84 16.81 -14.89 -14.81
C TYR A 84 17.47 -13.79 -13.98
N LEU A 85 16.88 -13.55 -12.82
CA LEU A 85 17.43 -12.71 -11.77
C LEU A 85 18.12 -13.63 -10.75
N GLU A 86 19.30 -13.27 -10.29
CA GLU A 86 20.03 -13.95 -9.21
C GLU A 86 20.24 -12.98 -8.04
N MET A 87 19.76 -13.34 -6.85
CA MET A 87 19.88 -12.52 -5.65
C MET A 87 21.34 -12.51 -5.14
N ARG A 88 21.89 -11.33 -4.90
CA ARG A 88 23.23 -11.13 -4.32
C ARG A 88 23.17 -10.75 -2.83
N SER A 89 22.15 -10.04 -2.41
CA SER A 89 21.88 -9.79 -0.98
C SER A 89 21.50 -11.09 -0.27
N PRO A 90 21.69 -11.17 1.06
CA PRO A 90 21.32 -12.33 1.86
C PRO A 90 19.87 -12.76 1.62
N ARG A 91 18.96 -11.78 1.57
CA ARG A 91 17.55 -11.97 1.30
C ARG A 91 16.96 -10.66 0.77
N GLY A 92 15.89 -10.73 -0.03
CA GLY A 92 15.23 -9.53 -0.54
C GLY A 92 13.95 -9.81 -1.29
N VAL A 93 13.06 -8.83 -1.31
CA VAL A 93 11.83 -8.88 -2.10
C VAL A 93 12.08 -8.17 -3.42
N ILE A 94 11.70 -8.83 -4.51
CA ILE A 94 11.76 -8.29 -5.86
C ILE A 94 10.36 -8.18 -6.42
N GLU A 95 10.01 -7.00 -6.88
CA GLU A 95 8.81 -6.74 -7.67
C GLU A 95 9.16 -6.66 -9.14
N THR A 96 8.30 -7.24 -9.97
CA THR A 96 8.44 -7.19 -11.42
C THR A 96 7.25 -6.48 -12.03
N LEU A 97 7.52 -5.42 -12.76
CA LEU A 97 6.54 -4.68 -13.55
C LEU A 97 6.80 -4.91 -15.03
N VAL A 98 5.75 -5.21 -15.78
CA VAL A 98 5.83 -5.34 -17.25
C VAL A 98 4.87 -4.33 -17.88
N SER A 99 5.36 -3.54 -18.81
CA SER A 99 4.59 -2.53 -19.53
C SER A 99 4.89 -2.55 -21.02
N ASN A 100 3.87 -2.23 -21.82
CA ASN A 100 4.00 -1.99 -23.24
C ASN A 100 3.62 -0.55 -23.54
N SER A 101 4.48 0.15 -24.27
CA SER A 101 4.27 1.57 -24.65
C SER A 101 4.81 1.79 -26.06
N PRO A 102 4.16 2.64 -26.90
CA PRO A 102 4.64 2.96 -28.24
C PRO A 102 6.04 3.60 -28.25
N ALA A 103 6.39 4.34 -27.24
CA ALA A 103 7.68 5.06 -27.16
C ALA A 103 8.64 4.52 -26.09
N GLY A 104 8.30 3.41 -25.45
CA GLY A 104 8.97 3.00 -24.20
C GLY A 104 8.47 3.85 -23.00
N LEU A 105 8.84 3.41 -21.80
CA LEU A 105 8.65 4.23 -20.60
C LEU A 105 9.91 5.04 -20.33
N PRO A 106 9.83 6.21 -19.68
CA PRO A 106 10.99 6.87 -19.10
C PRO A 106 11.75 5.85 -18.25
N ARG A 107 13.07 5.89 -18.28
CA ARG A 107 13.88 4.97 -17.49
C ARG A 107 13.53 5.10 -16.02
N LEU A 108 13.47 3.98 -15.29
CA LEU A 108 13.23 4.01 -13.85
C LEU A 108 14.21 4.93 -13.12
N THR A 109 15.45 5.02 -13.60
CA THR A 109 16.47 5.93 -13.09
C THR A 109 16.12 7.42 -13.29
N GLU A 110 15.20 7.73 -14.22
CA GLU A 110 14.72 9.10 -14.47
C GLU A 110 13.46 9.43 -13.65
N VAL A 111 12.71 8.41 -13.24
CA VAL A 111 11.41 8.57 -12.56
C VAL A 111 11.52 8.28 -11.06
N LEU A 112 12.35 7.33 -10.67
CA LEU A 112 12.58 7.01 -9.27
C LEU A 112 13.80 7.79 -8.76
N PRO A 113 13.71 8.41 -7.58
CA PRO A 113 14.89 8.96 -6.92
C PRO A 113 15.93 7.83 -6.82
N SER A 114 17.17 8.16 -7.13
CA SER A 114 18.27 7.20 -7.10
C SER A 114 18.27 6.46 -5.76
N ARG A 115 18.10 5.14 -5.82
CA ARG A 115 18.20 4.25 -4.66
C ARG A 115 19.63 3.80 -4.42
N ASP A 116 20.57 4.37 -5.16
CA ASP A 116 21.99 4.10 -4.97
C ASP A 116 22.47 4.90 -3.76
N PRO A 117 22.93 4.26 -2.68
CA PRO A 117 23.46 4.98 -1.51
C PRO A 117 24.65 5.90 -1.84
N GLY A 118 25.20 5.81 -3.06
CA GLY A 118 26.29 6.68 -3.55
C GLY A 118 25.85 7.83 -4.46
N SER A 119 24.64 7.85 -5.00
CA SER A 119 24.15 8.92 -5.85
C SER A 119 23.16 9.81 -5.09
N GLN A 120 23.70 10.63 -4.20
CA GLN A 120 22.97 11.75 -3.62
C GLN A 120 22.64 12.74 -4.74
N LEU A 121 21.40 12.78 -5.20
CA LEU A 121 20.86 14.01 -5.74
C LEU A 121 20.92 15.03 -4.60
N SER A 122 21.85 15.95 -4.72
CA SER A 122 22.03 17.08 -3.81
C SER A 122 20.85 18.06 -3.95
N LEU A 123 19.70 17.65 -3.52
CA LEU A 123 18.67 18.54 -3.03
C LEU A 123 19.06 18.84 -1.61
N GLY A 124 19.79 19.95 -1.41
CA GLY A 124 20.33 20.47 -0.18
C GLY A 124 20.35 19.44 0.95
N ASP A 125 21.55 19.04 1.36
CA ASP A 125 21.78 18.02 2.38
C ASP A 125 20.64 18.03 3.44
N PRO A 126 19.72 17.04 3.48
CA PRO A 126 18.82 16.94 4.61
C PRO A 126 19.74 16.65 5.78
N GLY A 127 20.06 17.67 6.57
CA GLY A 127 20.94 17.56 7.71
C GLY A 127 20.71 16.25 8.47
N PRO A 128 21.67 15.77 9.26
CA PRO A 128 21.61 14.43 9.85
C PRO A 128 20.23 14.19 10.45
N ARG A 129 19.53 13.15 10.00
CA ARG A 129 18.20 12.80 10.54
C ARG A 129 18.31 12.80 12.05
N PRO A 130 17.43 13.49 12.78
CA PRO A 130 17.48 13.48 14.23
C PRO A 130 17.36 12.03 14.70
N ALA A 131 18.23 11.64 15.62
CA ALA A 131 18.20 10.31 16.18
C ALA A 131 16.78 9.95 16.67
N PRO A 132 16.23 8.77 16.33
CA PRO A 132 14.91 8.41 16.78
C PRO A 132 14.85 8.43 18.29
N PRO A 133 13.71 8.81 18.89
CA PRO A 133 13.55 8.79 20.34
C PRO A 133 13.83 7.40 20.91
N PRO A 134 14.24 7.29 22.19
CA PRO A 134 14.50 6.01 22.82
C PRO A 134 13.34 5.02 22.62
N LEU A 135 13.65 3.74 22.43
CA LEU A 135 12.68 2.68 22.16
C LEU A 135 11.50 2.70 23.15
N ALA A 136 11.79 2.86 24.46
CA ALA A 136 10.75 2.95 25.49
C ALA A 136 9.75 4.11 25.26
N ALA A 137 10.24 5.27 24.82
CA ALA A 137 9.38 6.42 24.54
C ALA A 137 8.52 6.20 23.29
N ARG A 138 9.02 5.48 22.28
CA ARG A 138 8.25 5.11 21.08
C ARG A 138 7.15 4.11 21.44
N LEU A 139 7.45 3.09 22.21
CA LEU A 139 6.48 2.10 22.70
C LEU A 139 5.37 2.74 23.52
N LEU A 140 5.70 3.64 24.44
CA LEU A 140 4.70 4.38 25.23
C LEU A 140 3.78 5.23 24.36
N ARG A 141 4.32 5.89 23.32
CA ARG A 141 3.52 6.67 22.36
C ARG A 141 2.56 5.81 21.58
N LEU A 142 3.01 4.63 21.08
CA LEU A 142 2.16 3.69 20.35
C LEU A 142 1.03 3.17 21.26
N ALA A 143 1.33 2.75 22.47
CA ALA A 143 0.32 2.30 23.42
C ALA A 143 -0.71 3.40 23.75
N ALA A 144 -0.24 4.61 24.05
CA ALA A 144 -1.11 5.74 24.34
C ALA A 144 -1.97 6.14 23.12
N ARG A 145 -1.43 6.05 21.89
CA ARG A 145 -2.19 6.27 20.66
C ARG A 145 -3.27 5.21 20.49
N ALA A 146 -2.89 3.92 20.57
CA ALA A 146 -3.83 2.81 20.46
C ALA A 146 -4.99 2.93 21.45
N GLN A 147 -4.67 3.29 22.72
CA GLN A 147 -5.68 3.51 23.75
C GLN A 147 -6.62 4.69 23.42
N ARG A 148 -6.09 5.82 23.00
CA ARG A 148 -6.90 6.99 22.62
C ARG A 148 -7.82 6.71 21.43
N GLU A 149 -7.36 5.90 20.50
CA GLU A 149 -8.11 5.46 19.31
C GLU A 149 -9.07 4.29 19.61
N GLY A 150 -9.18 3.84 20.86
CA GLY A 150 -10.13 2.82 21.28
C GLY A 150 -9.75 1.40 20.85
N ALA A 151 -8.45 1.08 20.79
CA ALA A 151 -8.00 -0.28 20.53
C ALA A 151 -8.58 -1.26 21.58
N LYS A 152 -9.02 -2.41 21.12
CA LYS A 152 -9.52 -3.52 21.96
C LYS A 152 -8.41 -4.37 22.56
N GLY A 153 -7.22 -4.31 21.96
CA GLY A 153 -6.03 -4.98 22.43
C GLY A 153 -4.79 -4.26 21.97
N PHE A 154 -3.77 -4.27 22.80
CA PHE A 154 -2.42 -3.83 22.48
C PHE A 154 -1.45 -4.84 23.05
N GLU A 155 -0.72 -5.50 22.20
CA GLU A 155 0.26 -6.53 22.54
C GLU A 155 1.65 -6.04 22.19
N GLN A 156 2.62 -6.46 22.97
CA GLN A 156 4.04 -6.18 22.73
C GLN A 156 4.84 -7.47 22.87
N GLY A 157 5.72 -7.71 21.92
CA GLY A 157 6.61 -8.85 21.92
C GLY A 157 8.00 -8.48 21.40
N ARG A 158 8.93 -9.41 21.53
CA ARG A 158 10.26 -9.29 20.92
C ARG A 158 10.38 -10.25 19.74
N ARG A 159 11.10 -9.82 18.72
CA ARG A 159 11.46 -10.62 17.55
C ARG A 159 12.95 -10.52 17.33
N GLN A 160 13.55 -11.62 16.94
CA GLN A 160 14.99 -11.64 16.66
C GLN A 160 15.19 -11.74 15.16
N ALA A 161 15.99 -10.86 14.61
CA ALA A 161 16.42 -10.94 13.23
C ALA A 161 17.42 -12.09 13.07
N GLY A 162 17.33 -12.78 11.95
CA GLY A 162 18.29 -13.80 11.56
C GLY A 162 19.68 -13.23 11.29
N ALA A 163 20.60 -14.11 10.91
CA ALA A 163 21.96 -13.72 10.54
C ALA A 163 22.00 -12.81 9.28
N ASP A 164 20.93 -12.81 8.50
CA ASP A 164 20.71 -12.00 7.31
C ASP A 164 19.94 -10.69 7.60
N GLY A 165 19.62 -10.41 8.84
CA GLY A 165 18.82 -9.24 9.23
C GLY A 165 17.33 -9.34 8.90
N ALA A 166 16.84 -10.53 8.56
CA ALA A 166 15.45 -10.77 8.20
C ALA A 166 14.73 -11.65 9.23
N GLY A 167 13.41 -11.69 9.14
CA GLY A 167 12.59 -12.62 9.91
C GLY A 167 11.20 -12.80 9.31
N ALA A 168 10.56 -13.90 9.72
CA ALA A 168 9.20 -14.21 9.32
C ALA A 168 8.44 -14.89 10.46
N GLU A 169 7.16 -14.58 10.60
CA GLU A 169 6.27 -15.16 11.61
C GLU A 169 4.87 -15.36 11.05
N THR A 170 4.29 -16.52 11.32
CA THR A 170 2.88 -16.79 10.97
C THR A 170 1.97 -16.37 12.11
N LEU A 171 0.93 -15.60 11.79
CA LEU A 171 -0.05 -15.08 12.73
C LEU A 171 -1.47 -15.47 12.28
N MET A 172 -2.37 -15.72 13.25
CA MET A 172 -3.80 -15.80 13.03
C MET A 172 -4.44 -14.50 13.48
N LEU A 173 -4.88 -13.70 12.54
CA LEU A 173 -5.55 -12.44 12.83
C LEU A 173 -7.06 -12.63 12.84
N ALA A 174 -7.70 -12.12 13.89
CA ALA A 174 -9.15 -12.10 13.98
C ALA A 174 -9.78 -11.10 12.99
N ARG A 175 -11.09 -11.16 12.79
CA ARG A 175 -11.81 -10.09 12.13
C ARG A 175 -11.60 -8.77 12.85
N GLY A 176 -11.31 -7.69 12.13
CA GLY A 176 -11.03 -6.36 12.70
C GLY A 176 -9.97 -5.60 11.93
N CYS A 177 -9.60 -4.44 12.43
CA CYS A 177 -8.44 -3.69 11.94
C CYS A 177 -7.23 -3.95 12.84
N HIS A 178 -6.08 -4.07 12.24
CA HIS A 178 -4.82 -4.40 12.89
C HIS A 178 -3.75 -3.40 12.48
N GLU A 179 -2.92 -3.01 13.43
CA GLU A 179 -1.74 -2.20 13.20
C GLU A 179 -0.55 -2.87 13.87
N PHE A 180 0.51 -3.07 13.11
CA PHE A 180 1.76 -3.62 13.56
C PHE A 180 2.82 -2.53 13.47
N SER A 181 3.70 -2.44 14.47
CA SER A 181 4.92 -1.66 14.36
C SER A 181 6.10 -2.50 14.80
N LEU A 182 7.10 -2.56 13.94
CA LEU A 182 8.40 -3.17 14.23
C LEU A 182 9.37 -2.03 14.52
N LEU A 183 9.95 -2.04 15.71
CA LEU A 183 10.81 -0.98 16.22
C LEU A 183 12.22 -1.53 16.43
N ALA A 184 13.21 -0.93 15.78
CA ALA A 184 14.61 -1.21 16.05
C ALA A 184 15.09 -0.45 17.27
N ASP A 185 15.99 -1.05 18.07
CA ASP A 185 16.70 -0.34 19.14
C ASP A 185 17.89 0.40 18.52
N PRO A 186 17.92 1.73 18.55
CA PRO A 186 19.00 2.51 17.96
C PRO A 186 20.35 2.34 18.68
N THR A 187 20.37 1.74 19.86
CA THR A 187 21.62 1.46 20.60
C THR A 187 22.36 0.23 20.09
N ALA A 188 21.75 -0.60 19.25
CA ALA A 188 22.38 -1.73 18.59
C ALA A 188 23.24 -1.26 17.42
N SER A 189 24.45 -0.84 17.73
CA SER A 189 25.72 -0.80 16.95
C SER A 189 25.67 -0.76 15.41
N SER A 190 24.80 0.00 14.77
CA SER A 190 24.99 0.32 13.36
C SER A 190 25.11 1.83 13.18
N PRO A 191 26.30 2.35 12.78
CA PRO A 191 26.47 3.77 12.46
C PRO A 191 25.77 4.17 11.15
N GLN A 192 25.33 3.21 10.36
CA GLN A 192 24.47 3.40 9.19
C GLN A 192 23.05 3.05 9.65
N GLY A 193 22.14 4.03 9.57
CA GLY A 193 20.77 3.88 10.04
C GLY A 193 20.15 2.53 9.57
N VAL A 194 19.48 1.86 10.49
CA VAL A 194 18.67 0.67 10.16
C VAL A 194 17.50 1.16 9.33
N ASP A 195 17.31 0.59 8.15
CA ASP A 195 16.13 0.77 7.31
C ASP A 195 15.33 -0.52 7.38
N LEU A 196 14.21 -0.47 8.10
CA LEU A 196 13.42 -1.67 8.42
C LEU A 196 12.18 -1.74 7.53
N ASP A 197 12.23 -2.62 6.54
CA ASP A 197 11.08 -2.95 5.69
C ASP A 197 10.26 -4.07 6.32
N ALA A 198 8.93 -4.02 6.13
CA ALA A 198 8.05 -5.09 6.55
C ALA A 198 6.90 -5.30 5.57
N GLU A 199 6.36 -6.53 5.56
CA GLU A 199 5.16 -6.87 4.82
C GLU A 199 4.31 -7.90 5.57
N LEU A 200 2.99 -7.80 5.41
CA LEU A 200 2.04 -8.85 5.75
C LEU A 200 1.55 -9.48 4.46
N VAL A 201 1.67 -10.79 4.36
CA VAL A 201 1.17 -11.55 3.23
C VAL A 201 0.08 -12.51 3.66
N ASP A 202 -0.89 -12.74 2.80
CA ASP A 202 -1.91 -13.77 3.01
C ASP A 202 -1.26 -15.15 3.03
N GLY A 203 -1.49 -15.91 4.10
CA GLY A 203 -0.85 -17.20 4.32
C GLY A 203 -1.28 -18.31 3.35
N GLN A 204 -2.36 -18.11 2.59
CA GLN A 204 -2.86 -19.06 1.59
C GLN A 204 -2.40 -18.68 0.19
N SER A 205 -2.63 -17.43 -0.21
CA SER A 205 -2.35 -16.96 -1.57
C SER A 205 -0.95 -16.39 -1.74
N GLY A 206 -0.28 -16.03 -0.66
CA GLY A 206 1.00 -15.29 -0.67
C GLY A 206 0.85 -13.86 -1.22
N ALA A 207 -0.37 -13.34 -1.36
CA ALA A 207 -0.61 -11.98 -1.81
C ALA A 207 -0.26 -10.97 -0.71
N PRO A 208 0.38 -9.84 -1.03
CA PRO A 208 0.63 -8.80 -0.04
C PRO A 208 -0.69 -8.16 0.41
N LEU A 209 -0.86 -8.04 1.72
CA LEU A 209 -2.00 -7.39 2.37
C LEU A 209 -1.66 -5.99 2.87
N ALA A 210 -0.45 -5.81 3.38
CA ALA A 210 0.11 -4.54 3.77
C ALA A 210 1.63 -4.57 3.58
N VAL A 211 2.20 -3.42 3.21
CA VAL A 211 3.64 -3.28 2.93
C VAL A 211 4.10 -1.95 3.45
N ASP A 212 5.20 -1.93 4.16
CA ASP A 212 5.96 -0.73 4.51
C ASP A 212 7.36 -0.85 3.93
N ARG A 213 7.75 0.16 3.16
CA ARG A 213 9.05 0.32 2.51
C ARG A 213 9.52 1.77 2.61
N ALA A 214 9.06 2.47 3.65
CA ALA A 214 9.56 3.80 3.94
C ALA A 214 11.01 3.70 4.40
N GLU A 215 11.82 4.68 4.03
CA GLU A 215 13.22 4.77 4.51
C GLU A 215 13.24 5.22 5.98
N ASP A 216 12.79 4.34 6.88
CA ASP A 216 12.67 4.62 8.30
C ASP A 216 13.28 3.50 9.16
N THR A 217 13.68 3.87 10.38
CA THR A 217 14.22 2.90 11.35
C THR A 217 13.18 1.93 11.89
N ASP A 218 11.91 2.23 11.69
CA ASP A 218 10.75 1.48 12.17
C ASP A 218 9.83 1.16 11.00
N ALA A 219 9.25 -0.03 11.00
CA ALA A 219 8.23 -0.37 10.02
C ALA A 219 6.83 -0.34 10.64
N ALA A 220 5.84 0.17 9.89
CA ALA A 220 4.45 0.25 10.30
C ALA A 220 3.51 -0.35 9.25
N LEU A 221 2.70 -1.32 9.65
CA LEU A 221 1.76 -2.01 8.78
C LEU A 221 0.34 -1.85 9.30
N SER A 222 -0.59 -1.54 8.42
CA SER A 222 -2.01 -1.41 8.77
C SER A 222 -2.87 -2.16 7.78
N LEU A 223 -3.81 -2.96 8.29
CA LEU A 223 -4.81 -3.65 7.48
C LEU A 223 -6.11 -3.83 8.25
N CYS A 224 -7.22 -4.01 7.51
CA CYS A 224 -8.49 -4.45 8.08
C CYS A 224 -8.93 -5.75 7.41
N LEU A 225 -9.48 -6.67 8.19
CA LEU A 225 -9.91 -8.00 7.77
C LEU A 225 -11.40 -8.18 8.06
N GLY A 226 -12.15 -8.61 7.07
CA GLY A 226 -13.56 -8.93 7.21
C GLY A 226 -13.82 -10.31 7.81
N THR A 227 -12.85 -11.21 7.76
CA THR A 227 -12.87 -12.57 8.31
C THR A 227 -11.55 -12.89 8.99
N PRO A 228 -11.52 -13.85 9.93
CA PRO A 228 -10.25 -14.34 10.47
C PRO A 228 -9.36 -14.87 9.36
N THR A 229 -8.10 -14.46 9.35
CA THR A 229 -7.17 -14.74 8.25
C THR A 229 -5.80 -15.14 8.81
N ARG A 230 -5.21 -16.18 8.23
CA ARG A 230 -3.82 -16.54 8.47
C ARG A 230 -2.93 -15.65 7.63
N VAL A 231 -1.99 -14.97 8.28
CA VAL A 231 -1.03 -14.08 7.61
C VAL A 231 0.39 -14.47 7.99
N GLU A 232 1.33 -14.09 7.17
CA GLU A 232 2.76 -14.16 7.47
C GLU A 232 3.31 -12.73 7.52
N LEU A 233 3.81 -12.33 8.69
CA LEU A 233 4.58 -11.11 8.89
C LEU A 233 6.03 -11.39 8.47
N ARG A 234 6.56 -10.61 7.55
CA ARG A 234 7.95 -10.67 7.10
C ARG A 234 8.60 -9.33 7.30
N PHE A 235 9.87 -9.34 7.69
CA PHE A 235 10.66 -8.12 7.81
C PHE A 235 12.10 -8.35 7.36
N ILE A 236 12.78 -7.26 6.99
CA ILE A 236 14.15 -7.24 6.48
C ILE A 236 14.78 -5.87 6.79
N GLY A 237 16.09 -5.80 6.82
CA GLY A 237 16.84 -4.55 7.02
C GLY A 237 17.33 -4.34 8.45
N ALA A 238 16.97 -5.23 9.36
CA ALA A 238 17.55 -5.21 10.71
C ALA A 238 19.04 -5.60 10.67
N ALA A 239 19.80 -5.15 11.68
CA ALA A 239 21.14 -5.69 11.86
C ALA A 239 21.07 -7.17 12.29
N ALA A 240 22.02 -7.98 11.79
CA ALA A 240 22.07 -9.42 12.04
C ALA A 240 21.99 -9.75 13.54
N GLY A 241 21.10 -10.65 13.93
CA GLY A 241 20.93 -11.09 15.29
C GLY A 241 20.39 -10.07 16.27
N THR A 242 19.92 -8.91 15.82
CA THR A 242 19.34 -7.88 16.69
C THR A 242 17.92 -8.23 17.12
N SER A 243 17.55 -7.74 18.32
CA SER A 243 16.19 -7.87 18.84
C SER A 243 15.37 -6.66 18.43
N LEU A 244 14.23 -6.91 17.80
CA LEU A 244 13.22 -5.91 17.44
C LEU A 244 12.05 -5.98 18.43
N SER A 245 11.43 -4.84 18.69
CA SER A 245 10.15 -4.80 19.39
C SER A 245 9.01 -4.80 18.41
N LEU A 246 8.15 -5.82 18.44
CA LEU A 246 6.91 -5.88 17.70
C LEU A 246 5.77 -5.41 18.59
N THR A 247 4.97 -4.43 18.11
CA THR A 247 3.69 -4.09 18.71
C THR A 247 2.56 -4.50 17.79
N HIS A 248 1.44 -4.90 18.35
CA HIS A 248 0.22 -5.24 17.63
C HIS A 248 -0.98 -4.61 18.34
N ALA A 249 -1.64 -3.68 17.67
CA ALA A 249 -2.89 -3.09 18.13
C ALA A 249 -4.06 -3.59 17.29
N ARG A 250 -5.22 -3.79 17.93
CA ARG A 250 -6.42 -4.31 17.27
C ARG A 250 -7.64 -3.44 17.58
N TRP A 251 -8.47 -3.22 16.58
CA TRP A 251 -9.78 -2.55 16.66
C TRP A 251 -10.86 -3.42 16.03
N ASP A 252 -12.07 -3.31 16.56
CA ASP A 252 -13.21 -3.90 15.91
C ASP A 252 -13.54 -3.14 14.60
N LEU A 253 -14.21 -3.81 13.65
CA LEU A 253 -14.79 -3.10 12.52
C LEU A 253 -15.89 -2.14 13.02
N PRO A 254 -16.20 -1.05 12.27
CA PRO A 254 -17.30 -0.17 12.62
C PRO A 254 -18.59 -0.94 12.90
N PRO A 255 -19.35 -0.56 13.93
CA PRO A 255 -20.58 -1.25 14.28
C PRO A 255 -21.66 -1.08 13.20
N GLY A 256 -22.57 -2.05 13.12
CA GLY A 256 -23.75 -1.96 12.27
C GLY A 256 -23.49 -2.02 10.76
N LEU A 257 -22.27 -2.41 10.32
CA LEU A 257 -22.03 -2.68 8.90
C LEU A 257 -22.91 -3.84 8.42
N PRO A 258 -23.73 -3.64 7.37
CA PRO A 258 -24.60 -4.69 6.87
C PRO A 258 -23.82 -5.91 6.39
N SER A 259 -24.20 -7.11 6.82
CA SER A 259 -23.57 -8.37 6.39
C SER A 259 -23.70 -8.61 4.88
N SER A 260 -24.76 -8.08 4.27
CA SER A 260 -25.01 -8.14 2.84
C SER A 260 -23.96 -7.46 1.97
N TRP A 261 -23.15 -6.57 2.55
CA TRP A 261 -22.06 -5.90 1.82
C TRP A 261 -20.84 -6.81 1.61
N GLY A 262 -20.76 -7.92 2.32
CA GLY A 262 -19.64 -8.84 2.27
C GLY A 262 -18.44 -8.39 3.14
N SER A 263 -17.61 -9.35 3.50
CA SER A 263 -16.50 -9.16 4.42
C SER A 263 -15.42 -8.19 3.88
N GLU A 264 -15.16 -8.28 2.58
CA GLU A 264 -14.14 -7.43 1.94
C GLU A 264 -14.56 -5.96 1.90
N ALA A 265 -15.81 -5.67 1.54
CA ALA A 265 -16.33 -4.31 1.55
C ALA A 265 -16.31 -3.70 2.97
N GLN A 266 -16.66 -4.48 3.98
CA GLN A 266 -16.59 -4.08 5.38
C GLN A 266 -15.16 -3.74 5.80
N ALA A 267 -14.18 -4.55 5.41
CA ALA A 267 -12.78 -4.32 5.69
C ALA A 267 -12.25 -3.06 5.00
N ARG A 268 -12.59 -2.85 3.72
CA ARG A 268 -12.20 -1.65 2.95
C ARG A 268 -12.77 -0.37 3.57
N LEU A 269 -14.07 -0.38 3.92
CA LEU A 269 -14.69 0.76 4.61
C LEU A 269 -14.03 1.08 5.96
N ALA A 270 -13.73 0.04 6.74
CA ALA A 270 -13.07 0.21 8.03
C ALA A 270 -11.66 0.78 7.87
N ARG A 271 -10.90 0.30 6.89
CA ARG A 271 -9.57 0.84 6.55
C ARG A 271 -9.66 2.32 6.17
N LEU A 272 -10.57 2.64 5.25
CA LEU A 272 -10.76 4.01 4.79
C LEU A 272 -11.16 4.95 5.94
N ALA A 273 -12.07 4.52 6.82
CA ALA A 273 -12.46 5.27 8.00
C ALA A 273 -11.27 5.54 8.95
N ARG A 274 -10.43 4.53 9.19
CA ARG A 274 -9.24 4.69 10.03
C ARG A 274 -8.21 5.63 9.40
N ASN A 275 -7.92 5.48 8.11
CA ASN A 275 -6.98 6.34 7.40
C ASN A 275 -7.43 7.82 7.43
N ALA A 276 -8.74 8.04 7.39
CA ALA A 276 -9.35 9.36 7.51
C ALA A 276 -9.56 9.83 8.97
N HIS A 277 -9.09 9.06 9.97
CA HIS A 277 -9.28 9.33 11.41
C HIS A 277 -10.74 9.50 11.81
N LEU A 278 -11.67 8.81 11.15
CA LEU A 278 -13.10 8.90 11.45
C LEU A 278 -13.48 7.92 12.57
N THR A 279 -14.22 8.43 13.54
CA THR A 279 -14.81 7.61 14.60
C THR A 279 -16.26 7.28 14.23
N LEU A 280 -16.49 6.08 13.70
CA LEU A 280 -17.81 5.59 13.32
C LEU A 280 -18.44 4.83 14.49
N LEU A 281 -19.26 5.52 15.28
CA LEU A 281 -19.84 4.98 16.52
C LEU A 281 -21.20 4.29 16.32
N SER A 282 -21.85 4.51 15.19
CA SER A 282 -23.17 3.97 14.87
C SER A 282 -23.17 3.18 13.58
N ALA A 283 -24.29 2.58 13.22
CA ALA A 283 -24.50 2.02 11.88
C ALA A 283 -24.52 3.15 10.83
N PRO A 284 -24.19 2.84 9.57
CA PRO A 284 -24.39 3.77 8.47
C PRO A 284 -25.89 4.10 8.33
N ILE A 285 -26.21 5.34 8.12
CA ILE A 285 -27.60 5.82 7.94
C ILE A 285 -28.05 5.71 6.47
N TYR A 286 -27.10 5.57 5.55
CA TYR A 286 -27.37 5.41 4.12
C TYR A 286 -26.28 4.55 3.48
N GLY A 287 -26.67 3.73 2.53
CA GLY A 287 -25.76 2.93 1.72
C GLY A 287 -26.30 2.77 0.30
N SER A 288 -25.40 2.81 -0.69
CA SER A 288 -25.74 2.62 -2.10
C SER A 288 -24.62 1.88 -2.82
N LEU A 289 -25.03 1.04 -3.75
CA LEU A 289 -24.12 0.34 -4.67
C LEU A 289 -24.27 0.96 -6.06
N GLY A 290 -23.18 1.06 -6.78
CA GLY A 290 -23.20 1.53 -8.15
C GLY A 290 -22.04 0.98 -8.98
N VAL A 291 -22.04 1.39 -10.24
CA VAL A 291 -21.06 1.00 -11.23
C VAL A 291 -20.39 2.23 -11.83
N GLN A 292 -19.44 2.04 -12.71
CA GLN A 292 -18.73 3.13 -13.39
C GLN A 292 -19.69 4.15 -14.03
N GLY A 293 -19.28 5.41 -14.06
CA GLY A 293 -20.01 6.55 -14.58
C GLY A 293 -20.27 7.61 -13.52
N THR A 294 -21.04 8.63 -13.90
CA THR A 294 -21.47 9.69 -12.99
C THR A 294 -22.82 9.33 -12.37
N THR A 295 -22.88 9.33 -11.06
CA THR A 295 -24.09 9.00 -10.29
C THR A 295 -24.40 10.14 -9.33
N GLN A 296 -25.67 10.58 -9.32
CA GLN A 296 -26.16 11.59 -8.38
C GLN A 296 -27.21 10.95 -7.46
N LEU A 297 -26.96 11.03 -6.15
CA LEU A 297 -27.79 10.42 -5.13
C LEU A 297 -28.36 11.52 -4.24
N PRO A 298 -29.69 11.76 -4.28
CA PRO A 298 -30.33 12.66 -3.32
C PRO A 298 -30.27 12.04 -1.91
N PHE A 299 -29.99 12.86 -0.94
CA PHE A 299 -29.82 12.43 0.45
C PHE A 299 -30.48 13.45 1.39
N GLU A 300 -31.33 12.97 2.29
CA GLU A 300 -31.95 13.81 3.31
C GLU A 300 -30.97 14.04 4.47
N VAL A 301 -30.84 15.28 4.89
CA VAL A 301 -29.96 15.69 5.97
C VAL A 301 -30.71 16.44 7.06
N GLU A 302 -30.33 16.26 8.31
CA GLU A 302 -30.85 17.02 9.43
C GLU A 302 -30.08 18.35 9.55
N PRO A 303 -30.77 19.51 9.65
CA PRO A 303 -30.10 20.79 9.89
C PRO A 303 -29.19 20.76 11.11
N GLY A 304 -27.94 21.19 10.95
CA GLY A 304 -26.93 21.21 12.01
C GLY A 304 -26.26 19.87 12.29
N ALA A 305 -26.64 18.78 11.63
CA ALA A 305 -25.92 17.51 11.72
C ALA A 305 -24.70 17.49 10.79
N CYS A 306 -23.67 16.78 11.21
CA CYS A 306 -22.47 16.51 10.39
C CYS A 306 -22.44 15.04 9.97
N TYR A 307 -21.93 14.83 8.77
CA TYR A 307 -21.91 13.52 8.11
C TYR A 307 -20.53 13.21 7.56
N SER A 308 -20.23 11.93 7.48
CA SER A 308 -19.07 11.40 6.77
C SER A 308 -19.53 10.41 5.72
N ALA A 309 -19.24 10.68 4.47
CA ALA A 309 -19.50 9.80 3.33
C ALA A 309 -18.21 9.11 2.94
N LEU A 310 -18.26 7.77 2.82
CA LEU A 310 -17.14 6.91 2.43
C LEU A 310 -17.52 6.15 1.19
N LEU A 311 -16.67 6.19 0.19
CA LEU A 311 -16.83 5.52 -1.09
C LEU A 311 -15.66 4.57 -1.31
N VAL A 312 -15.94 3.27 -1.47
CA VAL A 312 -14.92 2.24 -1.71
C VAL A 312 -15.19 1.47 -2.99
N PRO A 313 -14.16 1.13 -3.77
CA PRO A 313 -14.33 0.21 -4.89
C PRO A 313 -14.52 -1.22 -4.35
N LEU A 314 -15.45 -1.97 -4.93
CA LEU A 314 -15.71 -3.37 -4.61
C LEU A 314 -15.00 -4.33 -5.56
N ARG A 315 -14.97 -4.00 -6.84
CA ARG A 315 -14.37 -4.81 -7.90
C ARG A 315 -13.98 -3.94 -9.08
N GLY A 316 -13.16 -4.50 -9.96
CA GLY A 316 -12.69 -3.83 -11.18
C GLY A 316 -11.46 -2.97 -10.95
N ASP A 317 -10.93 -2.41 -12.02
CA ASP A 317 -9.78 -1.53 -11.99
C ASP A 317 -10.26 -0.08 -11.90
N VAL A 318 -9.75 0.65 -10.91
CA VAL A 318 -10.05 2.07 -10.70
C VAL A 318 -9.05 2.92 -11.47
N ARG A 319 -9.54 3.74 -12.40
CA ARG A 319 -8.75 4.80 -13.04
C ARG A 319 -8.90 6.10 -12.29
N SER A 320 -10.12 6.47 -11.96
CA SER A 320 -10.44 7.60 -11.10
C SER A 320 -11.71 7.31 -10.31
N LEU A 321 -11.77 7.83 -9.09
CA LEU A 321 -12.94 7.75 -8.22
C LEU A 321 -13.02 9.06 -7.46
N SER A 322 -14.10 9.81 -7.60
CA SER A 322 -14.31 11.05 -6.89
C SER A 322 -15.67 11.08 -6.21
N LEU A 323 -15.69 11.76 -5.08
CA LEU A 323 -16.88 11.93 -4.26
C LEU A 323 -17.03 13.41 -3.94
N SER A 324 -18.17 13.99 -4.23
CA SER A 324 -18.49 15.36 -3.84
C SER A 324 -19.90 15.44 -3.27
N VAL A 325 -20.14 16.44 -2.43
CA VAL A 325 -21.44 16.66 -1.78
C VAL A 325 -21.87 18.10 -2.00
N ARG A 326 -23.06 18.28 -2.57
CA ARG A 326 -23.71 19.58 -2.71
C ARG A 326 -24.85 19.68 -1.72
N ALA A 327 -24.70 20.53 -0.73
CA ALA A 327 -25.81 20.88 0.17
C ALA A 327 -26.45 22.18 -0.29
N HIS A 328 -27.78 22.23 -0.43
CA HIS A 328 -28.52 23.35 -1.02
C HIS A 328 -28.57 24.62 -0.16
N ALA A 329 -27.58 24.89 0.64
CA ALA A 329 -27.45 26.18 1.33
C ALA A 329 -25.98 26.53 1.49
N VAL A 330 -25.50 27.32 0.55
CA VAL A 330 -24.27 28.14 0.60
C VAL A 330 -22.95 27.42 0.83
N GLY A 331 -22.04 27.58 -0.11
CA GLY A 331 -20.60 27.42 0.11
C GLY A 331 -19.95 26.24 -0.60
N GLU A 332 -18.70 26.10 -0.36
CA GLU A 332 -17.78 25.17 -0.93
C GLU A 332 -18.30 23.71 -0.96
N VAL A 333 -18.25 23.13 -2.14
CA VAL A 333 -18.51 21.70 -2.34
C VAL A 333 -17.31 20.93 -1.83
N PRO A 334 -17.40 20.20 -0.70
CA PRO A 334 -16.30 19.37 -0.26
C PRO A 334 -16.06 18.32 -1.33
N ARG A 335 -14.82 18.21 -1.79
CA ARG A 335 -14.37 17.19 -2.74
C ARG A 335 -13.35 16.30 -2.07
N GLY A 336 -13.61 15.00 -2.06
CA GLY A 336 -12.61 13.99 -1.76
C GLY A 336 -11.90 13.59 -3.04
N SER A 337 -10.58 13.69 -3.09
CA SER A 337 -9.79 13.02 -4.11
C SER A 337 -9.55 11.58 -3.67
N ALA A 338 -9.63 10.66 -4.61
CA ALA A 338 -9.42 9.24 -4.35
C ALA A 338 -8.08 8.78 -4.85
N ASP A 339 -7.51 7.89 -4.09
CA ASP A 339 -6.59 6.87 -4.57
C ASP A 339 -7.38 5.58 -4.90
N THR A 340 -6.66 4.52 -5.23
CA THR A 340 -7.24 3.21 -5.57
C THR A 340 -7.98 2.54 -4.39
N GLU A 341 -7.86 3.06 -3.18
CA GLU A 341 -8.48 2.49 -1.98
C GLU A 341 -9.88 3.04 -1.69
N GLY A 342 -10.18 4.23 -2.18
CA GLY A 342 -11.47 4.91 -1.97
C GLY A 342 -11.34 6.39 -1.63
N CYS A 343 -12.45 7.05 -1.32
CA CYS A 343 -12.46 8.45 -0.92
C CYS A 343 -13.43 8.74 0.21
N THR A 344 -13.14 9.79 0.98
CA THR A 344 -13.96 10.27 2.08
C THR A 344 -14.29 11.73 1.92
N VAL A 345 -15.51 12.11 2.32
CA VAL A 345 -15.93 13.50 2.42
C VAL A 345 -16.67 13.68 3.73
N SER A 346 -16.30 14.69 4.52
CA SER A 346 -17.04 15.10 5.70
C SER A 346 -17.68 16.46 5.46
N PHE A 347 -18.96 16.61 5.84
CA PHE A 347 -19.71 17.84 5.66
C PHE A 347 -20.74 18.03 6.78
N CYS A 348 -21.17 19.27 7.00
CA CYS A 348 -22.24 19.59 7.96
C CYS A 348 -23.38 20.32 7.23
N ALA A 349 -24.61 19.92 7.52
CA ALA A 349 -25.81 20.51 6.96
C ALA A 349 -26.18 21.82 7.69
N GLN A 350 -25.65 22.95 7.20
CA GLN A 350 -25.90 24.28 7.77
C GLN A 350 -27.29 24.80 7.36
N GLY A 351 -28.37 24.20 7.88
CA GLY A 351 -29.74 24.61 7.55
C GLY A 351 -30.35 23.92 6.34
N ALA A 352 -29.59 23.21 5.54
CA ALA A 352 -30.10 22.38 4.43
C ALA A 352 -30.87 21.16 4.97
N ARG A 353 -31.93 20.77 4.26
CA ARG A 353 -32.67 19.52 4.50
C ARG A 353 -32.35 18.44 3.45
N HIS A 354 -31.73 18.85 2.37
CA HIS A 354 -31.35 17.95 1.27
C HIS A 354 -29.92 18.22 0.84
N ALA A 355 -29.21 17.17 0.54
CA ALA A 355 -27.91 17.19 -0.09
C ALA A 355 -27.93 16.26 -1.31
N THR A 356 -27.08 16.51 -2.27
CA THR A 356 -26.83 15.59 -3.39
C THR A 356 -25.40 15.11 -3.29
N ILE A 357 -25.24 13.81 -3.21
CA ILE A 357 -23.94 13.14 -3.28
C ILE A 357 -23.70 12.85 -4.77
N GLU A 358 -22.60 13.34 -5.29
CA GLU A 358 -22.17 13.12 -6.67
C GLU A 358 -20.92 12.25 -6.69
N ILE A 359 -20.98 11.15 -7.41
CA ILE A 359 -19.91 10.19 -7.57
C ILE A 359 -19.54 10.17 -9.04
N ASP A 360 -18.26 10.40 -9.35
CA ASP A 360 -17.72 10.18 -10.68
C ASP A 360 -16.67 9.07 -10.60
N SER A 361 -16.91 8.00 -11.33
CA SER A 361 -16.12 6.77 -11.27
C SER A 361 -15.76 6.27 -12.67
N GLN A 362 -14.47 6.10 -12.92
CA GLN A 362 -13.92 5.64 -14.18
C GLN A 362 -13.02 4.42 -13.95
N GLY A 363 -13.11 3.45 -14.84
CA GLY A 363 -12.35 2.23 -14.75
C GLY A 363 -12.86 1.13 -15.66
N SER A 364 -12.42 -0.10 -15.44
CA SER A 364 -12.95 -1.28 -16.13
C SER A 364 -13.67 -2.21 -15.16
N ASN A 365 -14.91 -2.57 -15.49
CA ASN A 365 -15.76 -3.42 -14.62
C ASN A 365 -15.88 -2.91 -13.17
N LEU A 366 -15.76 -1.60 -12.98
CA LEU A 366 -15.78 -0.96 -11.67
C LEU A 366 -17.18 -1.03 -11.06
N ALA A 367 -17.25 -1.57 -9.85
CA ALA A 367 -18.40 -1.42 -8.95
C ALA A 367 -17.91 -0.81 -7.64
N TRP A 368 -18.73 0.03 -7.03
CA TRP A 368 -18.41 0.74 -5.80
C TRP A 368 -19.54 0.64 -4.77
N LEU A 369 -19.19 0.89 -3.51
CA LEU A 369 -20.09 1.02 -2.38
C LEU A 369 -19.90 2.39 -1.75
N LEU A 370 -20.98 3.15 -1.66
CA LEU A 370 -21.09 4.36 -0.86
C LEU A 370 -21.74 4.03 0.49
N SER A 371 -21.23 4.62 1.54
CA SER A 371 -21.85 4.58 2.86
C SER A 371 -21.74 5.92 3.54
N VAL A 372 -22.77 6.33 4.28
CA VAL A 372 -22.87 7.62 4.97
C VAL A 372 -23.18 7.40 6.44
N TRP A 373 -22.43 8.08 7.30
CA TRP A 373 -22.61 8.09 8.75
C TRP A 373 -22.90 9.50 9.24
N GLN A 374 -23.72 9.61 10.26
CA GLN A 374 -23.83 10.82 11.03
C GLN A 374 -22.66 10.87 12.02
N SER A 375 -21.79 11.87 11.90
CA SER A 375 -20.55 11.99 12.67
C SER A 375 -20.65 12.96 13.84
N GLY A 376 -21.80 13.65 14.02
CA GLY A 376 -22.00 14.57 15.12
C GLY A 376 -22.97 15.70 14.78
N ARG A 377 -22.98 16.74 15.62
CA ARG A 377 -23.67 18.01 15.35
C ARG A 377 -22.65 19.14 15.28
N SER A 378 -22.84 20.04 14.36
CA SER A 378 -22.03 21.26 14.26
C SER A 378 -22.14 22.05 15.58
N ARG A 379 -20.98 22.32 16.20
CA ARG A 379 -20.88 23.23 17.35
C ARG A 379 -20.94 24.72 16.95
N LEU A 380 -21.37 25.03 15.72
CA LEU A 380 -21.59 26.41 15.34
C LEU A 380 -22.72 26.97 16.21
N GLY A 381 -22.30 27.80 17.13
CA GLY A 381 -23.05 28.32 18.23
C GLY A 381 -24.40 28.88 17.82
N VAL A 382 -25.34 28.59 18.65
CA VAL A 382 -26.47 29.50 18.92
C VAL A 382 -25.87 30.86 19.29
N VAL A 383 -25.69 31.73 18.30
CA VAL A 383 -25.64 33.16 18.57
C VAL A 383 -27.07 33.48 18.97
N SER A 384 -27.32 33.43 20.28
CA SER A 384 -28.52 34.00 20.88
C SER A 384 -28.59 35.47 20.49
N ARG A 385 -29.61 35.83 19.73
CA ARG A 385 -30.04 37.21 19.58
C ARG A 385 -30.58 37.72 20.88
#